data_109849588089921dfe796b7efaf07099
#
_entry.id   109849588089921dfe796b7efaf07099
#
_cell.length_a   1.000
_cell.length_b   1.000
_cell.length_c   1.000
_cell.angle_alpha   90.00
_cell.angle_beta   90.00
_cell.angle_gamma   90.00
#
_symmetry.space_group_name_H-M   'P 1'
#
loop_
_entity.id
_entity.type
_entity.pdbx_description
1 polymer ?
#
loop_
_entity_poly.entity_id
_entity_poly.type
_entity_poly.pdbx_seq_one_letter_code
_entity_poly.pdbx_strand_id
1 'polypeptide(L)'
;MTADDDPQTRAGHTALAPLPHPSGRLPLIGDLLRLDPTRPTQREMVMARELGPIFEIKIGAHPIVIVAGAGPAAKVLDESRFAKALVPPLTKLRDLAGDGLFTAYNSEPNWALAHRILGPSFSQSAMRNYHRAMLGAVEDLCAHWDAATGPVDVSADMNKLALEVIGRAGFDYTFHAFDSDRDPFVDAMTRALGFVTRTSNDVALLRMIFGRRAAAQHPRDIAYLHRTVDDVIARRRSGQAPAHDDLLQAMLDTPDPETGARLDDENIRNQVITFLVAGHETTAGALSFALYHLSRHPEVLARARAEVDALWPPDEPAVPEYEQVAKLRYVRQVISETLRLWPSGPGFFRKAREDTVVGGRHLLRRGQPILVLLLGLHRDPAWGPDPEAFDPDRFTPEQIRRRSAHVYKPFGTGARSCIGRQFALHEATLALALLIRRFDFSGEPGYQLKIQEQLTLKPEGFRLSLRPRR
;
A
#
# COMPACT_ATOMS: atom_id res chain seq x y z
N MET A 1 -61.44 -22.77 -23.71
CA MET A 1 -60.06 -22.54 -24.09
C MET A 1 -59.61 -21.28 -23.36
N THR A 2 -59.09 -21.45 -22.18
CA THR A 2 -58.61 -20.39 -21.27
C THR A 2 -57.13 -20.31 -21.43
N ALA A 3 -56.64 -19.14 -21.79
CA ALA A 3 -55.21 -18.86 -21.90
C ALA A 3 -54.60 -18.82 -20.49
N ASP A 4 -53.54 -19.61 -20.28
CA ASP A 4 -52.71 -19.61 -19.10
C ASP A 4 -51.89 -18.31 -19.07
N ASP A 5 -52.14 -17.48 -18.07
CA ASP A 5 -51.31 -16.35 -17.69
C ASP A 5 -50.08 -16.88 -16.90
N ASP A 6 -48.91 -16.87 -17.52
CA ASP A 6 -47.64 -17.22 -16.90
C ASP A 6 -47.13 -16.04 -16.03
N PRO A 7 -46.96 -16.21 -14.69
CA PRO A 7 -46.58 -15.12 -13.78
C PRO A 7 -45.08 -14.74 -13.79
N GLN A 8 -44.25 -15.30 -14.68
CA GLN A 8 -42.79 -15.15 -14.59
C GLN A 8 -42.15 -13.99 -15.39
N THR A 9 -42.92 -13.06 -15.98
CA THR A 9 -42.39 -11.97 -16.80
C THR A 9 -42.57 -10.56 -16.21
N ARG A 10 -42.54 -10.41 -14.90
CA ARG A 10 -42.40 -9.08 -14.26
C ARG A 10 -41.07 -8.96 -13.49
N ALA A 11 -39.93 -9.04 -14.18
CA ALA A 11 -38.67 -8.41 -13.70
C ALA A 11 -38.90 -6.91 -13.74
N GLY A 12 -39.26 -6.33 -12.60
CA GLY A 12 -39.45 -4.89 -12.45
C GLY A 12 -38.16 -4.15 -12.89
N HIS A 13 -38.24 -3.37 -13.95
CA HIS A 13 -37.24 -2.41 -14.33
C HIS A 13 -37.07 -1.42 -13.17
N THR A 14 -36.15 -1.66 -12.25
CA THR A 14 -35.77 -0.69 -11.22
C THR A 14 -35.29 0.57 -11.95
N ALA A 15 -36.03 1.67 -11.79
CA ALA A 15 -35.64 2.94 -12.43
C ALA A 15 -34.21 3.33 -12.03
N LEU A 16 -33.38 3.71 -13.02
CA LEU A 16 -32.04 4.21 -12.76
C LEU A 16 -32.11 5.46 -11.88
N ALA A 17 -31.29 5.49 -10.84
CA ALA A 17 -31.20 6.62 -9.92
C ALA A 17 -29.83 7.29 -10.04
N PRO A 18 -29.75 8.64 -9.89
CA PRO A 18 -28.47 9.31 -9.78
C PRO A 18 -27.73 8.85 -8.54
N LEU A 19 -26.38 8.95 -8.59
CA LEU A 19 -25.56 8.68 -7.42
C LEU A 19 -25.76 9.78 -6.37
N PRO A 20 -25.82 9.45 -5.06
CA PRO A 20 -25.70 10.44 -4.00
C PRO A 20 -24.44 11.27 -4.19
N HIS A 21 -24.48 12.54 -3.80
CA HIS A 21 -23.33 13.43 -3.86
C HIS A 21 -23.39 14.50 -2.76
N PRO A 22 -22.26 15.14 -2.39
CA PRO A 22 -22.27 16.20 -1.40
C PRO A 22 -23.23 17.33 -1.75
N SER A 23 -23.87 17.92 -0.75
CA SER A 23 -24.72 19.10 -0.90
C SER A 23 -23.88 20.35 -1.25
N GLY A 24 -24.46 21.29 -1.98
CA GLY A 24 -23.79 22.57 -2.33
C GLY A 24 -22.74 22.44 -3.43
N ARG A 25 -22.88 21.45 -4.33
CA ARG A 25 -22.08 21.31 -5.55
C ARG A 25 -22.22 22.58 -6.41
N LEU A 26 -21.08 23.13 -6.84
CA LEU A 26 -21.03 24.33 -7.66
C LEU A 26 -20.83 24.02 -9.16
N PRO A 27 -21.41 24.83 -10.09
CA PRO A 27 -21.41 24.49 -11.51
C PRO A 27 -20.03 24.27 -12.13
N LEU A 28 -19.03 25.08 -11.84
CA LEU A 28 -17.71 25.05 -12.51
C LEU A 28 -16.67 24.25 -11.74
N ILE A 29 -16.70 24.31 -10.42
CA ILE A 29 -15.70 23.71 -9.56
C ILE A 29 -16.14 22.39 -8.93
N GLY A 30 -17.42 22.02 -9.10
CA GLY A 30 -17.97 20.80 -8.55
C GLY A 30 -18.00 20.82 -7.02
N ASP A 31 -17.41 19.80 -6.40
CA ASP A 31 -17.39 19.60 -4.96
C ASP A 31 -16.07 20.05 -4.30
N LEU A 32 -15.20 20.78 -5.01
CA LEU A 32 -13.85 21.17 -4.53
C LEU A 32 -13.84 21.79 -3.14
N LEU A 33 -14.86 22.61 -2.79
CA LEU A 33 -14.96 23.23 -1.47
C LEU A 33 -15.32 22.26 -0.34
N ARG A 34 -15.70 21.01 -0.68
CA ARG A 34 -16.03 19.94 0.26
C ARG A 34 -14.89 18.97 0.47
N LEU A 35 -13.90 18.99 -0.42
CA LEU A 35 -12.73 18.12 -0.37
C LEU A 35 -11.66 18.74 0.55
N ASP A 36 -10.85 17.84 1.13
CA ASP A 36 -9.61 18.24 1.81
C ASP A 36 -8.43 17.84 0.92
N PRO A 37 -7.71 18.79 0.31
CA PRO A 37 -6.60 18.47 -0.58
C PRO A 37 -5.40 17.83 0.14
N THR A 38 -5.33 17.95 1.49
CA THR A 38 -4.26 17.38 2.29
C THR A 38 -4.59 15.98 2.81
N ARG A 39 -5.89 15.65 2.92
CA ARG A 39 -6.41 14.37 3.46
C ARG A 39 -7.65 13.90 2.68
N PRO A 40 -7.54 13.74 1.36
CA PRO A 40 -8.70 13.49 0.51
C PRO A 40 -9.45 12.22 0.88
N THR A 41 -8.76 11.08 1.06
CA THR A 41 -9.44 9.80 1.34
C THR A 41 -9.99 9.73 2.76
N GLN A 42 -9.39 10.43 3.72
CA GLN A 42 -9.95 10.57 5.07
C GLN A 42 -11.24 11.42 5.03
N ARG A 43 -11.27 12.47 4.20
CA ARG A 43 -12.49 13.26 3.99
C ARG A 43 -13.59 12.48 3.29
N GLU A 44 -13.23 11.68 2.28
CA GLU A 44 -14.16 10.77 1.59
C GLU A 44 -14.72 9.69 2.52
N MET A 45 -13.91 9.18 3.45
CA MET A 45 -14.38 8.25 4.50
C MET A 45 -15.48 8.88 5.36
N VAL A 46 -15.33 10.15 5.73
CA VAL A 46 -16.38 10.89 6.47
C VAL A 46 -17.63 11.04 5.60
N MET A 47 -17.47 11.43 4.32
CA MET A 47 -18.58 11.54 3.37
C MET A 47 -19.32 10.21 3.18
N ALA A 48 -18.62 9.07 3.19
CA ALA A 48 -19.22 7.75 3.06
C ALA A 48 -20.23 7.44 4.20
N ARG A 49 -20.01 7.97 5.39
CA ARG A 49 -20.95 7.84 6.52
C ARG A 49 -22.24 8.63 6.29
N GLU A 50 -22.16 9.76 5.56
CA GLU A 50 -23.29 10.64 5.28
C GLU A 50 -24.05 10.22 4.02
N LEU A 51 -23.32 9.83 2.96
CA LEU A 51 -23.87 9.59 1.62
C LEU A 51 -24.13 8.11 1.32
N GLY A 52 -23.59 7.21 2.15
CA GLY A 52 -23.77 5.77 1.98
C GLY A 52 -22.61 5.07 1.24
N PRO A 53 -22.78 3.78 0.92
CA PRO A 53 -21.71 2.90 0.45
C PRO A 53 -21.24 3.15 -0.98
N ILE A 54 -21.95 3.97 -1.75
CA ILE A 54 -21.57 4.41 -3.10
C ILE A 54 -22.10 5.81 -3.35
N PHE A 55 -21.23 6.71 -3.79
CA PHE A 55 -21.55 8.11 -4.08
C PHE A 55 -20.62 8.70 -5.14
N GLU A 56 -20.90 9.90 -5.62
CA GLU A 56 -20.11 10.61 -6.61
C GLU A 56 -19.53 11.90 -6.00
N ILE A 57 -18.27 12.16 -6.24
CA ILE A 57 -17.65 13.47 -6.10
C ILE A 57 -17.31 14.03 -7.48
N LYS A 58 -17.33 15.35 -7.62
CA LYS A 58 -17.00 16.04 -8.87
C LYS A 58 -15.89 17.05 -8.65
N ILE A 59 -14.78 16.88 -9.34
CA ILE A 59 -13.63 17.79 -9.31
C ILE A 59 -13.63 18.58 -10.62
N GLY A 60 -14.06 19.84 -10.59
CA GLY A 60 -14.34 20.58 -11.80
C GLY A 60 -15.40 19.88 -12.65
N ALA A 61 -15.07 19.53 -13.89
CA ALA A 61 -15.95 18.79 -14.78
C ALA A 61 -15.86 17.24 -14.63
N HIS A 62 -14.93 16.71 -13.81
CA HIS A 62 -14.59 15.29 -13.77
C HIS A 62 -15.32 14.59 -12.61
N PRO A 63 -16.30 13.71 -12.88
CA PRO A 63 -16.94 12.90 -11.86
C PRO A 63 -16.06 11.68 -11.51
N ILE A 64 -15.96 11.40 -10.20
CA ILE A 64 -15.31 10.21 -9.65
C ILE A 64 -16.34 9.51 -8.77
N VAL A 65 -16.56 8.23 -8.99
CA VAL A 65 -17.43 7.41 -8.15
C VAL A 65 -16.61 6.85 -7.00
N ILE A 66 -17.12 7.00 -5.78
CA ILE A 66 -16.52 6.46 -4.58
C ILE A 66 -17.32 5.22 -4.15
N VAL A 67 -16.64 4.11 -3.98
CA VAL A 67 -17.18 2.85 -3.49
C VAL A 67 -16.56 2.54 -2.13
N ALA A 68 -17.36 2.67 -1.09
CA ALA A 68 -16.94 2.57 0.32
C ALA A 68 -17.61 1.41 1.07
N GLY A 69 -18.50 0.65 0.44
CA GLY A 69 -19.23 -0.46 1.07
C GLY A 69 -19.10 -1.78 0.34
N ALA A 70 -19.33 -2.88 1.06
CA ALA A 70 -19.14 -4.26 0.59
C ALA A 70 -20.00 -4.64 -0.61
N GLY A 71 -21.27 -4.23 -0.63
CA GLY A 71 -22.21 -4.56 -1.70
C GLY A 71 -21.76 -4.00 -3.07
N PRO A 72 -21.58 -2.68 -3.22
CA PRO A 72 -21.03 -2.09 -4.43
C PRO A 72 -19.62 -2.59 -4.77
N ALA A 73 -18.74 -2.76 -3.76
CA ALA A 73 -17.39 -3.25 -3.97
C ALA A 73 -17.37 -4.63 -4.63
N ALA A 74 -18.22 -5.57 -4.20
CA ALA A 74 -18.30 -6.90 -4.79
C ALA A 74 -18.57 -6.87 -6.31
N LYS A 75 -19.27 -5.84 -6.80
CA LYS A 75 -19.54 -5.66 -8.24
C LYS A 75 -18.38 -5.00 -8.97
N VAL A 76 -17.78 -3.97 -8.37
CA VAL A 76 -16.67 -3.20 -8.99
C VAL A 76 -15.35 -4.00 -9.00
N LEU A 77 -15.24 -5.02 -8.17
CA LEU A 77 -14.08 -5.92 -8.13
C LEU A 77 -14.12 -7.02 -9.21
N ASP A 78 -15.22 -7.14 -9.96
CA ASP A 78 -15.32 -8.06 -11.09
C ASP A 78 -14.46 -7.58 -12.27
N GLU A 79 -13.38 -8.29 -12.58
CA GLU A 79 -12.41 -7.91 -13.63
C GLU A 79 -12.95 -8.09 -15.05
N SER A 80 -14.02 -8.88 -15.24
CA SER A 80 -14.67 -8.99 -16.54
C SER A 80 -15.36 -7.68 -16.95
N ARG A 81 -15.88 -6.94 -15.96
CA ARG A 81 -16.62 -5.69 -16.14
C ARG A 81 -15.82 -4.44 -15.87
N PHE A 82 -14.78 -4.54 -15.03
CA PHE A 82 -13.98 -3.40 -14.58
C PHE A 82 -12.49 -3.66 -14.76
N ALA A 83 -11.75 -2.63 -15.13
CA ALA A 83 -10.31 -2.67 -15.27
C ALA A 83 -9.64 -1.66 -14.30
N LYS A 84 -8.34 -1.82 -14.07
CA LYS A 84 -7.54 -0.79 -13.37
C LYS A 84 -7.65 0.54 -14.11
N ALA A 85 -7.84 1.62 -13.38
CA ALA A 85 -7.71 2.97 -13.89
C ALA A 85 -6.45 3.62 -13.36
N LEU A 86 -5.72 4.31 -14.24
CA LEU A 86 -4.65 5.22 -13.84
C LEU A 86 -5.22 6.64 -13.84
N VAL A 87 -5.16 7.26 -12.71
CA VAL A 87 -5.55 8.66 -12.47
C VAL A 87 -4.44 9.34 -11.68
N PRO A 88 -4.37 10.67 -11.59
CA PRO A 88 -3.44 11.33 -10.68
C PRO A 88 -3.67 10.84 -9.23
N PRO A 89 -2.61 10.59 -8.44
CA PRO A 89 -1.18 10.86 -8.70
C PRO A 89 -0.45 9.80 -9.56
N LEU A 90 -1.05 8.62 -9.83
CA LEU A 90 -0.34 7.52 -10.51
C LEU A 90 0.10 7.85 -11.95
N THR A 91 -0.68 8.65 -12.68
CA THR A 91 -0.28 9.10 -14.03
C THR A 91 0.96 9.99 -14.00
N LYS A 92 1.14 10.79 -12.94
CA LYS A 92 2.34 11.62 -12.75
C LYS A 92 3.54 10.84 -12.23
N LEU A 93 3.30 9.75 -11.50
CA LEU A 93 4.36 8.85 -11.05
C LEU A 93 5.06 8.17 -12.24
N ARG A 94 4.43 8.13 -13.42
CA ARG A 94 5.03 7.60 -14.64
C ARG A 94 6.27 8.37 -15.10
N ASP A 95 6.40 9.66 -14.75
CA ASP A 95 7.62 10.42 -15.03
C ASP A 95 8.86 9.80 -14.34
N LEU A 96 8.63 9.12 -13.22
CA LEU A 96 9.67 8.44 -12.43
C LEU A 96 9.77 6.94 -12.75
N ALA A 97 8.63 6.23 -12.76
CA ALA A 97 8.55 4.77 -12.81
C ALA A 97 8.08 4.20 -14.17
N GLY A 98 7.92 5.06 -15.18
CA GLY A 98 7.57 4.64 -16.55
C GLY A 98 6.37 3.71 -16.62
N ASP A 99 6.55 2.61 -17.34
CA ASP A 99 5.60 1.50 -17.50
C ASP A 99 5.87 0.32 -16.53
N GLY A 100 6.46 0.59 -15.38
CA GLY A 100 6.62 -0.40 -14.32
C GLY A 100 5.27 -1.00 -13.86
N LEU A 101 5.30 -2.12 -13.15
CA LEU A 101 4.10 -2.90 -12.77
C LEU A 101 3.01 -2.05 -12.10
N PHE A 102 3.40 -1.04 -11.32
CA PHE A 102 2.45 -0.18 -10.62
C PHE A 102 1.82 0.89 -11.51
N THR A 103 2.57 1.43 -12.47
CA THR A 103 2.19 2.59 -13.29
C THR A 103 1.82 2.25 -14.74
N ALA A 104 2.02 1.01 -15.18
CA ALA A 104 1.67 0.59 -16.54
C ALA A 104 0.16 0.69 -16.84
N TYR A 105 -0.18 1.19 -18.02
CA TYR A 105 -1.54 1.11 -18.56
C TYR A 105 -1.94 -0.33 -18.90
N ASN A 106 -3.25 -0.59 -19.00
CA ASN A 106 -3.73 -1.93 -19.34
C ASN A 106 -3.39 -2.38 -20.78
N SER A 107 -3.08 -1.43 -21.66
CA SER A 107 -2.70 -1.67 -23.06
C SER A 107 -1.19 -1.85 -23.26
N GLU A 108 -0.38 -1.62 -22.24
CA GLU A 108 1.08 -1.75 -22.34
C GLU A 108 1.51 -3.20 -22.18
N PRO A 109 2.21 -3.79 -23.18
CA PRO A 109 2.59 -5.21 -23.17
C PRO A 109 3.61 -5.53 -22.06
N ASN A 110 4.45 -4.58 -21.70
CA ASN A 110 5.51 -4.76 -20.68
C ASN A 110 4.95 -5.10 -19.30
N TRP A 111 3.70 -4.70 -18.98
CA TRP A 111 3.09 -5.11 -17.73
C TRP A 111 2.95 -6.64 -17.66
N ALA A 112 2.38 -7.26 -18.68
CA ALA A 112 2.16 -8.71 -18.70
C ALA A 112 3.50 -9.48 -18.70
N LEU A 113 4.45 -8.99 -19.50
CA LEU A 113 5.81 -9.52 -19.59
C LEU A 113 6.50 -9.49 -18.21
N ALA A 114 6.59 -8.32 -17.58
CA ALA A 114 7.21 -8.17 -16.28
C ALA A 114 6.48 -8.97 -15.18
N HIS A 115 5.16 -9.02 -15.21
CA HIS A 115 4.37 -9.75 -14.24
C HIS A 115 4.63 -11.27 -14.30
N ARG A 116 4.78 -11.85 -15.49
CA ARG A 116 5.10 -13.28 -15.65
C ARG A 116 6.53 -13.60 -15.24
N ILE A 117 7.49 -12.75 -15.60
CA ILE A 117 8.89 -12.90 -15.23
C ILE A 117 9.09 -12.82 -13.71
N LEU A 118 8.46 -11.82 -13.08
CA LEU A 118 8.68 -11.50 -11.67
C LEU A 118 7.77 -12.26 -10.69
N GLY A 119 6.63 -12.76 -11.17
CA GLY A 119 5.67 -13.48 -10.31
C GLY A 119 6.30 -14.58 -9.46
N PRO A 120 7.14 -15.47 -10.01
CA PRO A 120 7.82 -16.52 -9.25
C PRO A 120 8.70 -15.98 -8.11
N SER A 121 9.37 -14.82 -8.30
CA SER A 121 10.22 -14.20 -7.28
C SER A 121 9.44 -13.65 -6.08
N PHE A 122 8.11 -13.55 -6.17
CA PHE A 122 7.22 -13.18 -5.07
C PHE A 122 6.41 -14.36 -4.52
N SER A 123 6.74 -15.58 -4.93
CA SER A 123 6.14 -16.79 -4.36
C SER A 123 6.53 -16.99 -2.89
N GLN A 124 5.75 -17.80 -2.17
CA GLN A 124 6.07 -18.11 -0.78
C GLN A 124 7.45 -18.79 -0.63
N SER A 125 7.86 -19.62 -1.59
CA SER A 125 9.17 -20.26 -1.57
C SER A 125 10.32 -19.29 -1.77
N ALA A 126 10.15 -18.28 -2.63
CA ALA A 126 11.17 -17.26 -2.88
C ALA A 126 11.45 -16.38 -1.64
N MET A 127 10.49 -16.25 -0.71
CA MET A 127 10.67 -15.47 0.52
C MET A 127 11.79 -16.01 1.40
N ARG A 128 12.14 -17.29 1.28
CA ARG A 128 13.28 -17.88 2.01
C ARG A 128 14.59 -17.20 1.63
N ASN A 129 14.77 -16.86 0.36
CA ASN A 129 15.99 -16.22 -0.15
C ASN A 129 16.16 -14.80 0.40
N TYR A 130 15.04 -14.11 0.63
CA TYR A 130 15.04 -12.73 1.14
C TYR A 130 15.10 -12.64 2.66
N HIS A 131 14.80 -13.72 3.37
CA HIS A 131 14.67 -13.73 4.83
C HIS A 131 15.92 -13.23 5.54
N ARG A 132 17.11 -13.64 5.09
CA ARG A 132 18.39 -13.22 5.71
C ARG A 132 18.64 -11.72 5.57
N ALA A 133 18.32 -11.14 4.41
CA ALA A 133 18.44 -9.71 4.18
C ALA A 133 17.44 -8.92 5.05
N MET A 134 16.21 -9.41 5.18
CA MET A 134 15.20 -8.82 6.06
C MET A 134 15.64 -8.86 7.53
N LEU A 135 16.14 -10.02 7.99
CA LEU A 135 16.63 -10.18 9.36
C LEU A 135 17.77 -9.21 9.67
N GLY A 136 18.80 -9.14 8.79
CA GLY A 136 19.91 -8.21 8.98
C GLY A 136 19.49 -6.75 9.06
N ALA A 137 18.52 -6.32 8.21
CA ALA A 137 18.01 -4.95 8.29
C ALA A 137 17.24 -4.67 9.60
N VAL A 138 16.51 -5.66 10.13
CA VAL A 138 15.84 -5.53 11.45
C VAL A 138 16.87 -5.48 12.58
N GLU A 139 17.96 -6.25 12.49
CA GLU A 139 19.04 -6.21 13.46
C GLU A 139 19.72 -4.83 13.48
N ASP A 140 19.97 -4.21 12.31
CA ASP A 140 20.50 -2.84 12.22
C ASP A 140 19.55 -1.83 12.85
N LEU A 141 18.23 -1.93 12.61
CA LEU A 141 17.24 -1.11 13.29
C LEU A 141 17.29 -1.30 14.81
N CYS A 142 17.38 -2.55 15.27
CA CYS A 142 17.47 -2.83 16.70
C CYS A 142 18.71 -2.20 17.33
N ALA A 143 19.87 -2.29 16.66
CA ALA A 143 21.10 -1.65 17.11
C ALA A 143 20.98 -0.11 17.14
N HIS A 144 20.33 0.47 16.12
CA HIS A 144 20.03 1.90 16.09
C HIS A 144 19.12 2.32 17.26
N TRP A 145 18.09 1.54 17.59
CA TRP A 145 17.20 1.81 18.70
C TRP A 145 17.84 1.58 20.08
N ASP A 146 18.77 0.62 20.21
CA ASP A 146 19.55 0.44 21.45
C ASP A 146 20.46 1.63 21.74
N ALA A 147 20.98 2.29 20.71
CA ALA A 147 21.81 3.48 20.82
C ALA A 147 21.02 4.79 21.05
N ALA A 148 19.69 4.75 20.92
CA ALA A 148 18.86 5.94 21.02
C ALA A 148 18.85 6.48 22.45
N THR A 149 19.12 7.78 22.61
CA THR A 149 19.14 8.47 23.91
C THR A 149 17.83 9.16 24.28
N GLY A 150 16.84 9.12 23.40
CA GLY A 150 15.53 9.75 23.55
C GLY A 150 14.44 9.03 22.76
N PRO A 151 13.23 9.62 22.71
CA PRO A 151 12.13 9.04 21.92
C PRO A 151 12.49 8.98 20.43
N VAL A 152 12.24 7.82 19.80
CA VAL A 152 12.50 7.57 18.39
C VAL A 152 11.30 8.02 17.51
N ASP A 153 11.58 8.53 16.32
CA ASP A 153 10.56 8.79 15.29
C ASP A 153 10.22 7.49 14.56
N VAL A 154 9.10 6.89 14.92
CA VAL A 154 8.71 5.57 14.41
C VAL A 154 8.54 5.57 12.89
N SER A 155 7.89 6.60 12.34
CA SER A 155 7.64 6.64 10.89
C SER A 155 8.92 6.81 10.09
N ALA A 156 9.88 7.60 10.60
CA ALA A 156 11.17 7.77 9.97
C ALA A 156 11.99 6.47 9.99
N ASP A 157 12.06 5.81 11.14
CA ASP A 157 12.85 4.58 11.31
C ASP A 157 12.25 3.39 10.56
N MET A 158 10.92 3.26 10.52
CA MET A 158 10.27 2.22 9.70
C MET A 158 10.49 2.45 8.21
N ASN A 159 10.56 3.71 7.73
CA ASN A 159 10.94 4.00 6.35
C ASN A 159 12.38 3.57 6.05
N LYS A 160 13.32 3.84 6.96
CA LYS A 160 14.72 3.39 6.85
C LYS A 160 14.79 1.86 6.77
N LEU A 161 14.08 1.16 7.67
CA LEU A 161 14.01 -0.30 7.68
C LEU A 161 13.52 -0.85 6.35
N ALA A 162 12.34 -0.43 5.91
CA ALA A 162 11.71 -0.97 4.70
C ALA A 162 12.55 -0.68 3.44
N LEU A 163 13.24 0.46 3.40
CA LEU A 163 14.16 0.79 2.33
C LEU A 163 15.39 -0.14 2.33
N GLU A 164 16.00 -0.38 3.50
CA GLU A 164 17.12 -1.34 3.62
C GLU A 164 16.70 -2.74 3.22
N VAL A 165 15.50 -3.17 3.63
CA VAL A 165 14.97 -4.49 3.28
C VAL A 165 14.81 -4.64 1.77
N ILE A 166 14.14 -3.71 1.09
CA ILE A 166 13.93 -3.82 -0.37
C ILE A 166 15.24 -3.65 -1.14
N GLY A 167 16.15 -2.80 -0.67
CA GLY A 167 17.46 -2.62 -1.27
C GLY A 167 18.29 -3.89 -1.23
N ARG A 168 18.47 -4.47 -0.05
CA ARG A 168 19.27 -5.68 0.16
C ARG A 168 18.63 -6.92 -0.47
N ALA A 169 17.35 -7.13 -0.21
CA ALA A 169 16.66 -8.33 -0.71
C ALA A 169 16.37 -8.30 -2.21
N GLY A 170 16.10 -7.12 -2.76
CA GLY A 170 15.71 -6.99 -4.16
C GLY A 170 16.88 -6.76 -5.12
N PHE A 171 17.93 -6.08 -4.67
CA PHE A 171 18.95 -5.53 -5.57
C PHE A 171 20.39 -5.70 -5.08
N ASP A 172 20.59 -6.38 -3.94
CA ASP A 172 21.90 -6.47 -3.24
C ASP A 172 22.54 -5.09 -3.03
N TYR A 173 21.71 -4.13 -2.66
CA TYR A 173 22.11 -2.75 -2.44
C TYR A 173 21.82 -2.32 -1.01
N THR A 174 22.85 -1.82 -0.30
CA THR A 174 22.71 -1.29 1.06
C THR A 174 22.67 0.23 1.01
N PHE A 175 21.60 0.82 1.53
CA PHE A 175 21.44 2.28 1.61
C PHE A 175 22.20 2.91 2.78
N HIS A 176 22.64 2.09 3.76
CA HIS A 176 23.24 2.58 5.00
C HIS A 176 22.33 3.59 5.75
N ALA A 177 21.02 3.35 5.71
CA ALA A 177 20.02 4.29 6.17
C ALA A 177 20.08 4.57 7.69
N PHE A 178 20.71 3.68 8.47
CA PHE A 178 20.94 3.87 9.91
C PHE A 178 22.28 4.49 10.26
N ASP A 179 23.23 4.53 9.30
CA ASP A 179 24.59 5.05 9.53
C ASP A 179 24.70 6.55 9.27
N SER A 180 23.82 7.10 8.42
CA SER A 180 23.79 8.51 8.06
C SER A 180 22.36 9.06 8.06
N ASP A 181 22.20 10.32 8.48
CA ASP A 181 20.89 10.98 8.47
C ASP A 181 20.39 11.34 7.05
N ARG A 182 21.25 11.24 6.03
CA ARG A 182 20.94 11.65 4.66
C ARG A 182 21.60 10.77 3.61
N ASP A 183 20.80 10.00 2.91
CA ASP A 183 21.19 9.37 1.67
C ASP A 183 20.69 10.21 0.49
N PRO A 184 21.56 10.64 -0.46
CA PRO A 184 21.15 11.48 -1.60
C PRO A 184 20.06 10.85 -2.48
N PHE A 185 20.03 9.50 -2.61
CA PHE A 185 19.04 8.79 -3.37
C PHE A 185 17.66 8.87 -2.68
N VAL A 186 17.63 8.62 -1.36
CA VAL A 186 16.42 8.71 -0.54
C VAL A 186 15.85 10.13 -0.54
N ASP A 187 16.73 11.13 -0.41
CA ASP A 187 16.36 12.55 -0.48
C ASP A 187 15.73 12.91 -1.84
N ALA A 188 16.34 12.46 -2.93
CA ALA A 188 15.83 12.69 -4.29
C ALA A 188 14.47 11.99 -4.50
N MET A 189 14.33 10.74 -4.05
CA MET A 189 13.09 9.98 -4.14
C MET A 189 11.97 10.63 -3.32
N THR A 190 12.25 11.04 -2.08
CA THR A 190 11.29 11.74 -1.21
C THR A 190 10.82 13.04 -1.83
N ARG A 191 11.73 13.84 -2.43
CA ARG A 191 11.36 15.08 -3.14
C ARG A 191 10.51 14.78 -4.38
N ALA A 192 10.87 13.76 -5.18
CA ALA A 192 10.14 13.38 -6.38
C ALA A 192 8.71 12.92 -6.04
N LEU A 193 8.53 12.04 -5.05
CA LEU A 193 7.22 11.59 -4.58
C LEU A 193 6.40 12.73 -3.96
N GLY A 194 7.02 13.59 -3.16
CA GLY A 194 6.38 14.78 -2.62
C GLY A 194 5.92 15.76 -3.69
N PHE A 195 6.67 15.91 -4.80
CA PHE A 195 6.25 16.71 -5.94
C PHE A 195 5.04 16.08 -6.65
N VAL A 196 5.06 14.78 -6.94
CA VAL A 196 3.94 14.05 -7.52
C VAL A 196 2.66 14.23 -6.71
N THR A 197 2.73 14.03 -5.40
CA THR A 197 1.58 14.15 -4.50
C THR A 197 1.01 15.57 -4.49
N ARG A 198 1.85 16.57 -4.24
CA ARG A 198 1.42 17.99 -4.21
C ARG A 198 0.79 18.42 -5.51
N THR A 199 1.43 18.14 -6.65
CA THR A 199 0.91 18.58 -7.95
C THR A 199 -0.32 17.81 -8.41
N SER A 200 -0.64 16.66 -7.81
CA SER A 200 -1.85 15.89 -8.11
C SER A 200 -3.09 16.46 -7.45
N ASN A 201 -2.92 17.09 -6.29
CA ASN A 201 -4.01 17.66 -5.49
C ASN A 201 -4.15 19.18 -5.68
N ASP A 202 -3.20 19.85 -6.35
CA ASP A 202 -3.19 21.32 -6.46
C ASP A 202 -4.19 21.85 -7.48
N VAL A 203 -4.91 22.86 -7.05
CA VAL A 203 -5.60 23.80 -7.94
C VAL A 203 -4.53 24.61 -8.69
N ALA A 204 -4.60 24.64 -10.02
CA ALA A 204 -3.59 25.18 -10.93
C ALA A 204 -3.04 26.58 -10.56
N LEU A 205 -3.81 27.39 -9.83
CA LEU A 205 -3.44 28.74 -9.42
C LEU A 205 -2.33 28.78 -8.35
N LEU A 206 -2.34 27.86 -7.39
CA LEU A 206 -1.32 27.79 -6.32
C LEU A 206 0.04 27.31 -6.84
N ARG A 207 0.03 26.49 -7.90
CA ARG A 207 1.23 26.00 -8.58
C ARG A 207 2.06 27.12 -9.21
N MET A 208 1.43 28.18 -9.71
CA MET A 208 2.12 29.32 -10.35
C MET A 208 2.97 30.14 -9.39
N ILE A 209 2.60 30.22 -8.11
CA ILE A 209 3.23 31.11 -7.14
C ILE A 209 4.38 30.41 -6.38
N PHE A 210 4.20 29.13 -5.99
CA PHE A 210 5.13 28.42 -5.10
C PHE A 210 5.88 27.25 -5.76
N GLY A 211 5.58 26.92 -7.02
CA GLY A 211 6.04 25.67 -7.64
C GLY A 211 7.33 25.76 -8.48
N ARG A 212 7.86 26.95 -8.81
CA ARG A 212 8.95 27.10 -9.80
C ARG A 212 10.24 26.34 -9.42
N ARG A 213 10.67 26.45 -8.17
CA ARG A 213 11.90 25.75 -7.72
C ARG A 213 11.71 24.24 -7.68
N ALA A 214 10.59 23.76 -7.13
CA ALA A 214 10.27 22.34 -7.08
C ALA A 214 10.08 21.76 -8.49
N ALA A 215 9.44 22.47 -9.39
CA ALA A 215 9.27 22.08 -10.78
C ALA A 215 10.61 22.00 -11.55
N ALA A 216 11.58 22.88 -11.24
CA ALA A 216 12.92 22.83 -11.82
C ALA A 216 13.80 21.72 -11.21
N GLN A 217 13.56 21.35 -9.93
CA GLN A 217 14.32 20.32 -9.23
C GLN A 217 13.83 18.91 -9.62
N HIS A 218 12.55 18.71 -9.82
CA HIS A 218 11.95 17.41 -10.09
C HIS A 218 12.61 16.63 -11.26
N PRO A 219 12.84 17.21 -12.45
CA PRO A 219 13.56 16.50 -13.53
C PRO A 219 14.99 16.13 -13.17
N ARG A 220 15.66 16.91 -12.31
CA ARG A 220 17.02 16.63 -11.84
C ARG A 220 17.04 15.45 -10.88
N ASP A 221 16.05 15.39 -9.97
CA ASP A 221 15.89 14.27 -9.05
C ASP A 221 15.58 12.98 -9.83
N ILE A 222 14.67 13.00 -10.81
CA ILE A 222 14.39 11.86 -11.69
C ILE A 222 15.65 11.41 -12.43
N ALA A 223 16.38 12.33 -13.08
CA ALA A 223 17.58 11.99 -13.83
C ALA A 223 18.68 11.41 -12.92
N TYR A 224 18.76 11.84 -11.68
CA TYR A 224 19.70 11.29 -10.68
C TYR A 224 19.29 9.87 -10.29
N LEU A 225 18.00 9.64 -9.97
CA LEU A 225 17.49 8.33 -9.60
C LEU A 225 17.63 7.32 -10.73
N HIS A 226 17.31 7.71 -11.97
CA HIS A 226 17.49 6.86 -13.14
C HIS A 226 18.94 6.45 -13.34
N ARG A 227 19.88 7.43 -13.31
CA ARG A 227 21.33 7.13 -13.48
C ARG A 227 21.85 6.18 -12.40
N THR A 228 21.46 6.39 -11.14
CA THR A 228 21.88 5.53 -10.04
C THR A 228 21.41 4.08 -10.26
N VAL A 229 20.18 3.89 -10.69
CA VAL A 229 19.64 2.55 -11.00
C VAL A 229 20.30 1.96 -12.24
N ASP A 230 20.53 2.75 -13.31
CA ASP A 230 21.21 2.30 -14.51
C ASP A 230 22.65 1.85 -14.20
N ASP A 231 23.35 2.55 -13.29
CA ASP A 231 24.69 2.16 -12.84
C ASP A 231 24.68 0.81 -12.08
N VAL A 232 23.66 0.55 -11.27
CA VAL A 232 23.50 -0.75 -10.58
C VAL A 232 23.24 -1.88 -11.59
N ILE A 233 22.37 -1.65 -12.55
CA ILE A 233 22.07 -2.60 -13.64
C ILE A 233 23.33 -2.89 -14.45
N ALA A 234 24.07 -1.86 -14.86
CA ALA A 234 25.29 -1.99 -15.67
C ALA A 234 26.41 -2.78 -14.94
N ARG A 235 26.61 -2.51 -13.65
CA ARG A 235 27.60 -3.26 -12.83
C ARG A 235 27.24 -4.74 -12.73
N ARG A 236 25.97 -5.08 -12.54
CA ARG A 236 25.51 -6.46 -12.48
C ARG A 236 25.69 -7.16 -13.83
N ARG A 237 25.33 -6.53 -14.94
CA ARG A 237 25.49 -7.08 -16.31
C ARG A 237 26.96 -7.31 -16.70
N SER A 238 27.85 -6.39 -16.32
CA SER A 238 29.27 -6.49 -16.65
C SER A 238 30.04 -7.51 -15.81
N GLY A 239 29.40 -8.15 -14.81
CA GLY A 239 30.04 -9.04 -13.86
C GLY A 239 30.93 -8.35 -12.83
N GLN A 240 30.87 -7.00 -12.74
CA GLN A 240 31.57 -6.23 -11.69
C GLN A 240 30.90 -6.41 -10.32
N ALA A 241 29.61 -6.79 -10.28
CA ALA A 241 28.93 -7.24 -9.09
C ALA A 241 28.60 -8.73 -9.22
N PRO A 242 28.65 -9.51 -8.12
CA PRO A 242 28.32 -10.93 -8.16
C PRO A 242 26.84 -11.14 -8.55
N ALA A 243 26.55 -12.29 -9.14
CA ALA A 243 25.17 -12.71 -9.37
C ALA A 243 24.56 -13.14 -8.03
N HIS A 244 23.35 -12.69 -7.75
CA HIS A 244 22.58 -13.01 -6.56
C HIS A 244 21.23 -13.59 -6.94
N ASP A 245 20.62 -14.36 -6.07
CA ASP A 245 19.24 -14.84 -6.25
C ASP A 245 18.26 -13.77 -5.74
N ASP A 246 18.24 -12.62 -6.45
CA ASP A 246 17.46 -11.44 -6.13
C ASP A 246 16.53 -11.02 -7.29
N LEU A 247 15.73 -9.96 -7.07
CA LEU A 247 14.80 -9.45 -8.08
C LEU A 247 15.52 -8.90 -9.31
N LEU A 248 16.69 -8.27 -9.12
CA LEU A 248 17.45 -7.72 -10.25
C LEU A 248 17.98 -8.83 -11.14
N GLN A 249 18.52 -9.92 -10.56
CA GLN A 249 19.00 -11.06 -11.36
C GLN A 249 17.85 -11.73 -12.10
N ALA A 250 16.70 -11.88 -11.46
CA ALA A 250 15.50 -12.40 -12.11
C ALA A 250 15.09 -11.56 -13.33
N MET A 251 15.15 -10.22 -13.23
CA MET A 251 14.86 -9.33 -14.36
C MET A 251 15.89 -9.41 -15.48
N LEU A 252 17.16 -9.61 -15.14
CA LEU A 252 18.24 -9.67 -16.12
C LEU A 252 18.25 -10.98 -16.92
N ASP A 253 17.97 -12.10 -16.27
CA ASP A 253 18.24 -13.44 -16.81
C ASP A 253 17.00 -14.23 -17.21
N THR A 254 15.84 -13.95 -16.59
CA THR A 254 14.66 -14.78 -16.80
C THR A 254 13.94 -14.40 -18.08
N PRO A 255 13.79 -15.31 -19.05
CA PRO A 255 12.89 -15.10 -20.17
C PRO A 255 11.44 -15.28 -19.74
N ASP A 256 10.54 -14.58 -20.40
CA ASP A 256 9.11 -14.79 -20.25
C ASP A 256 8.72 -16.24 -20.62
N PRO A 257 8.05 -16.98 -19.76
CA PRO A 257 7.71 -18.38 -20.00
C PRO A 257 6.73 -18.59 -21.17
N GLU A 258 6.00 -17.56 -21.59
CA GLU A 258 5.05 -17.66 -22.71
C GLU A 258 5.66 -17.28 -24.05
N THR A 259 6.53 -16.28 -24.08
CA THR A 259 7.01 -15.68 -25.33
C THR A 259 8.52 -15.85 -25.56
N GLY A 260 9.28 -16.20 -24.52
CA GLY A 260 10.74 -16.21 -24.53
C GLY A 260 11.38 -14.80 -24.54
N ALA A 261 10.59 -13.75 -24.55
CA ALA A 261 11.08 -12.37 -24.51
C ALA A 261 11.72 -12.04 -23.16
N ARG A 262 12.61 -11.04 -23.16
CA ARG A 262 13.24 -10.50 -21.94
C ARG A 262 12.87 -9.04 -21.75
N LEU A 263 12.97 -8.57 -20.50
CA LEU A 263 12.87 -7.16 -20.22
C LEU A 263 14.08 -6.41 -20.80
N ASP A 264 13.84 -5.25 -21.38
CA ASP A 264 14.91 -4.30 -21.73
C ASP A 264 15.37 -3.50 -20.51
N ASP A 265 16.50 -2.82 -20.63
CA ASP A 265 17.12 -2.09 -19.51
C ASP A 265 16.24 -0.92 -19.01
N GLU A 266 15.48 -0.30 -19.91
CA GLU A 266 14.54 0.75 -19.52
C GLU A 266 13.41 0.19 -18.67
N ASN A 267 12.82 -0.93 -19.07
CA ASN A 267 11.78 -1.56 -18.28
C ASN A 267 12.33 -2.12 -16.96
N ILE A 268 13.53 -2.72 -16.94
CA ILE A 268 14.21 -3.16 -15.71
C ILE A 268 14.38 -1.97 -14.76
N ARG A 269 14.88 -0.82 -15.21
CA ARG A 269 14.96 0.41 -14.40
C ARG A 269 13.59 0.82 -13.86
N ASN A 270 12.55 0.81 -14.68
CA ASN A 270 11.19 1.14 -14.29
C ASN A 270 10.64 0.19 -13.21
N GLN A 271 11.00 -1.11 -13.27
CA GLN A 271 10.63 -2.08 -12.25
C GLN A 271 11.41 -1.85 -10.94
N VAL A 272 12.73 -1.63 -10.99
CA VAL A 272 13.56 -1.33 -9.80
C VAL A 272 12.98 -0.13 -9.06
N ILE A 273 12.72 0.97 -9.77
CA ILE A 273 12.12 2.17 -9.18
C ILE A 273 10.71 1.88 -8.63
N THR A 274 9.92 1.11 -9.37
CA THR A 274 8.59 0.69 -8.90
C THR A 274 8.67 -0.04 -7.56
N PHE A 275 9.59 -0.98 -7.40
CA PHE A 275 9.74 -1.73 -6.16
C PHE A 275 10.29 -0.86 -5.03
N LEU A 276 11.24 0.03 -5.31
CA LEU A 276 11.74 0.99 -4.32
C LEU A 276 10.63 1.93 -3.82
N VAL A 277 9.80 2.45 -4.72
CA VAL A 277 8.67 3.33 -4.34
C VAL A 277 7.57 2.55 -3.61
N ALA A 278 7.17 1.38 -4.13
CA ALA A 278 6.05 0.63 -3.58
C ALA A 278 6.41 -0.13 -2.29
N GLY A 279 7.66 -0.59 -2.16
CA GLY A 279 8.09 -1.48 -1.07
C GLY A 279 8.34 -0.74 0.24
N HIS A 280 8.94 0.45 0.21
CA HIS A 280 9.38 1.07 1.46
C HIS A 280 8.26 1.80 2.21
N GLU A 281 7.53 2.72 1.60
CA GLU A 281 6.52 3.52 2.32
C GLU A 281 5.34 2.70 2.82
N THR A 282 4.95 1.65 2.09
CA THR A 282 3.76 0.85 2.44
C THR A 282 4.00 -0.02 3.66
N THR A 283 5.12 -0.74 3.72
CA THR A 283 5.48 -1.57 4.87
C THR A 283 5.81 -0.70 6.08
N ALA A 284 6.52 0.41 5.88
CA ALA A 284 6.80 1.38 6.92
C ALA A 284 5.53 1.94 7.58
N GLY A 285 4.54 2.33 6.78
CA GLY A 285 3.24 2.78 7.27
C GLY A 285 2.52 1.72 8.09
N ALA A 286 2.48 0.47 7.59
CA ALA A 286 1.86 -0.65 8.29
C ALA A 286 2.53 -0.94 9.65
N LEU A 287 3.86 -0.97 9.71
CA LEU A 287 4.62 -1.16 10.94
C LEU A 287 4.42 0.02 11.92
N SER A 288 4.42 1.25 11.41
CA SER A 288 4.22 2.43 12.24
C SER A 288 2.84 2.44 12.90
N PHE A 289 1.78 2.10 12.16
CA PHE A 289 0.44 1.95 12.72
C PHE A 289 0.33 0.75 13.68
N ALA A 290 1.01 -0.38 13.39
CA ALA A 290 1.03 -1.54 14.28
C ALA A 290 1.65 -1.18 15.63
N LEU A 291 2.79 -0.50 15.63
CA LEU A 291 3.46 -0.02 16.85
C LEU A 291 2.61 1.01 17.59
N TYR A 292 1.92 1.91 16.88
CA TYR A 292 0.96 2.83 17.48
C TYR A 292 -0.16 2.06 18.21
N HIS A 293 -0.81 1.11 17.54
CA HIS A 293 -1.88 0.33 18.16
C HIS A 293 -1.39 -0.48 19.35
N LEU A 294 -0.25 -1.16 19.25
CA LEU A 294 0.32 -1.92 20.35
C LEU A 294 0.69 -1.05 21.55
N SER A 295 1.13 0.20 21.33
CA SER A 295 1.40 1.14 22.42
C SER A 295 0.13 1.61 23.17
N ARG A 296 -1.05 1.42 22.57
CA ARG A 296 -2.36 1.83 23.12
C ARG A 296 -3.20 0.66 23.64
N HIS A 297 -2.81 -0.58 23.30
CA HIS A 297 -3.54 -1.81 23.65
C HIS A 297 -2.58 -2.78 24.35
N PRO A 298 -2.30 -2.56 25.65
CA PRO A 298 -1.32 -3.37 26.39
C PRO A 298 -1.69 -4.85 26.47
N GLU A 299 -2.98 -5.18 26.46
CA GLU A 299 -3.47 -6.55 26.44
C GLU A 299 -3.16 -7.26 25.12
N VAL A 300 -3.26 -6.55 23.99
CA VAL A 300 -2.88 -7.06 22.66
C VAL A 300 -1.37 -7.25 22.59
N LEU A 301 -0.59 -6.27 23.09
CA LEU A 301 0.86 -6.34 23.15
C LEU A 301 1.33 -7.53 23.98
N ALA A 302 0.75 -7.72 25.18
CA ALA A 302 1.09 -8.83 26.06
C ALA A 302 0.84 -10.20 25.39
N ARG A 303 -0.27 -10.33 24.69
CA ARG A 303 -0.62 -11.56 23.97
C ARG A 303 0.31 -11.80 22.76
N ALA A 304 0.66 -10.76 22.01
CA ALA A 304 1.64 -10.86 20.92
C ALA A 304 3.03 -11.23 21.42
N ARG A 305 3.46 -10.66 22.56
CA ARG A 305 4.72 -11.02 23.23
C ARG A 305 4.73 -12.47 23.68
N ALA A 306 3.66 -12.95 24.31
CA ALA A 306 3.56 -14.35 24.72
C ALA A 306 3.75 -15.33 23.56
N GLU A 307 3.21 -15.02 22.37
CA GLU A 307 3.44 -15.84 21.17
C GLU A 307 4.91 -15.80 20.72
N VAL A 308 5.52 -14.62 20.72
CA VAL A 308 6.91 -14.42 20.30
C VAL A 308 7.88 -15.08 21.29
N ASP A 309 7.68 -14.89 22.60
CA ASP A 309 8.53 -15.43 23.65
C ASP A 309 8.43 -16.98 23.73
N ALA A 310 7.27 -17.55 23.39
CA ALA A 310 7.12 -19.00 23.27
C ALA A 310 7.91 -19.60 22.09
N LEU A 311 8.15 -18.81 21.05
CA LEU A 311 8.91 -19.23 19.87
C LEU A 311 10.40 -18.94 20.00
N TRP A 312 10.73 -17.79 20.60
CA TRP A 312 12.10 -17.29 20.83
C TRP A 312 12.21 -16.77 22.26
N PRO A 313 12.64 -17.64 23.20
CA PRO A 313 12.74 -17.27 24.61
C PRO A 313 13.57 -15.98 24.80
N PRO A 314 13.18 -15.09 25.74
CA PRO A 314 13.85 -13.80 25.91
C PRO A 314 15.31 -13.93 26.36
N ASP A 315 15.63 -14.98 27.11
CA ASP A 315 16.96 -15.23 27.68
C ASP A 315 17.96 -15.85 26.66
N GLU A 316 17.51 -16.17 25.46
CA GLU A 316 18.34 -16.80 24.42
C GLU A 316 18.51 -15.84 23.24
N PRO A 317 19.67 -15.87 22.54
CA PRO A 317 19.79 -15.13 21.26
C PRO A 317 18.75 -15.64 20.25
N ALA A 318 17.88 -14.74 19.76
CA ALA A 318 16.96 -15.13 18.70
C ALA A 318 17.68 -15.09 17.36
N VAL A 319 17.72 -16.23 16.68
CA VAL A 319 18.08 -16.35 15.27
C VAL A 319 16.85 -16.90 14.54
N PRO A 320 15.90 -16.01 14.18
CA PRO A 320 14.67 -16.42 13.53
C PRO A 320 14.95 -17.18 12.23
N GLU A 321 14.36 -18.38 12.10
CA GLU A 321 14.35 -19.12 10.83
C GLU A 321 13.11 -18.71 10.02
N TYR A 322 13.23 -18.81 8.71
CA TYR A 322 12.13 -18.46 7.80
C TYR A 322 10.80 -19.13 8.19
N GLU A 323 10.83 -20.44 8.50
CA GLU A 323 9.67 -21.26 8.84
C GLU A 323 9.01 -20.84 10.17
N GLN A 324 9.79 -20.27 11.06
CA GLN A 324 9.30 -19.84 12.36
C GLN A 324 8.41 -18.62 12.25
N VAL A 325 8.70 -17.70 11.32
CA VAL A 325 7.89 -16.49 11.10
C VAL A 325 6.43 -16.84 10.72
N ALA A 326 6.22 -17.93 10.00
CA ALA A 326 4.89 -18.41 9.64
C ALA A 326 4.07 -18.92 10.85
N LYS A 327 4.73 -19.23 11.97
CA LYS A 327 4.10 -19.68 13.23
C LYS A 327 3.54 -18.51 14.04
N LEU A 328 3.97 -17.28 13.81
CA LEU A 328 3.55 -16.05 14.48
C LEU A 328 2.14 -15.62 13.99
N ARG A 329 1.14 -16.37 14.38
CA ARG A 329 -0.24 -16.20 13.91
C ARG A 329 -0.89 -14.95 14.48
N TYR A 330 -0.70 -14.71 15.78
CA TYR A 330 -1.30 -13.56 16.44
C TYR A 330 -0.64 -12.24 16.03
N VAL A 331 0.69 -12.21 15.91
CA VAL A 331 1.40 -11.05 15.33
C VAL A 331 0.86 -10.73 13.94
N ARG A 332 0.59 -11.75 13.13
CA ARG A 332 0.00 -11.59 11.80
C ARG A 332 -1.45 -11.08 11.83
N GLN A 333 -2.23 -11.46 12.86
CA GLN A 333 -3.57 -10.89 13.10
C GLN A 333 -3.48 -9.40 13.47
N VAL A 334 -2.51 -9.02 14.30
CA VAL A 334 -2.22 -7.61 14.64
C VAL A 334 -1.93 -6.79 13.38
N ILE A 335 -1.07 -7.28 12.49
CA ILE A 335 -0.77 -6.60 11.21
C ILE A 335 -2.02 -6.52 10.33
N SER A 336 -2.82 -7.60 10.27
CA SER A 336 -4.03 -7.63 9.45
C SER A 336 -5.08 -6.63 9.95
N GLU A 337 -5.26 -6.52 11.25
CA GLU A 337 -6.18 -5.55 11.86
C GLU A 337 -5.67 -4.12 11.69
N THR A 338 -4.36 -3.92 11.79
CA THR A 338 -3.73 -2.64 11.48
C THR A 338 -4.03 -2.21 10.03
N LEU A 339 -3.83 -3.11 9.07
CA LEU A 339 -4.12 -2.85 7.66
C LEU A 339 -5.63 -2.71 7.36
N ARG A 340 -6.49 -3.23 8.22
CA ARG A 340 -7.92 -2.98 8.13
C ARG A 340 -8.24 -1.53 8.49
N LEU A 341 -7.80 -1.07 9.65
CA LEU A 341 -8.07 0.31 10.09
C LEU A 341 -7.32 1.34 9.26
N TRP A 342 -6.05 1.08 9.00
CA TRP A 342 -5.15 2.00 8.29
C TRP A 342 -4.40 1.25 7.18
N PRO A 343 -5.08 0.93 6.06
CA PRO A 343 -4.41 0.36 4.90
C PRO A 343 -3.39 1.36 4.36
N SER A 344 -2.16 0.92 4.13
CA SER A 344 -1.08 1.80 3.65
C SER A 344 -1.46 2.52 2.36
N GLY A 345 -2.10 1.82 1.40
CA GLY A 345 -2.79 2.44 0.27
C GLY A 345 -4.27 2.62 0.61
N PRO A 346 -4.78 3.86 0.74
CA PRO A 346 -6.15 4.11 1.22
C PRO A 346 -7.25 3.70 0.24
N GLY A 347 -6.88 3.39 -1.02
CA GLY A 347 -7.80 2.94 -2.05
C GLY A 347 -7.09 2.63 -3.36
N PHE A 348 -7.84 2.15 -4.33
CA PHE A 348 -7.36 1.92 -5.69
C PHE A 348 -8.43 2.23 -6.72
N PHE A 349 -7.98 2.62 -7.92
CA PHE A 349 -8.90 3.07 -8.95
C PHE A 349 -9.25 1.95 -9.94
N ARG A 350 -10.53 1.89 -10.28
CA ARG A 350 -11.12 1.08 -11.34
C ARG A 350 -11.81 1.97 -12.38
N LYS A 351 -12.09 1.41 -13.54
CA LYS A 351 -12.97 2.00 -14.56
C LYS A 351 -13.85 0.92 -15.18
N ALA A 352 -15.08 1.27 -15.49
CA ALA A 352 -15.99 0.37 -16.19
C ALA A 352 -15.46 0.13 -17.62
N ARG A 353 -15.51 -1.12 -18.10
CA ARG A 353 -15.14 -1.49 -19.49
C ARG A 353 -16.21 -1.08 -20.48
N GLU A 354 -17.46 -1.04 -20.03
CA GLU A 354 -18.67 -0.64 -20.76
C GLU A 354 -19.66 -0.01 -19.79
N ASP A 355 -20.74 0.59 -20.32
CA ASP A 355 -21.83 1.10 -19.49
C ASP A 355 -22.42 -0.03 -18.66
N THR A 356 -22.48 0.14 -17.35
CA THR A 356 -22.86 -0.94 -16.43
C THR A 356 -23.62 -0.42 -15.22
N VAL A 357 -24.53 -1.24 -14.69
CA VAL A 357 -25.34 -0.88 -13.51
C VAL A 357 -24.72 -1.51 -12.25
N VAL A 358 -24.54 -0.69 -11.21
CA VAL A 358 -24.06 -1.09 -9.89
C VAL A 358 -25.13 -0.81 -8.84
N GLY A 359 -25.26 -1.71 -7.85
CA GLY A 359 -26.31 -1.60 -6.82
C GLY A 359 -27.73 -1.68 -7.34
N GLY A 360 -27.92 -2.25 -8.54
CA GLY A 360 -29.24 -2.44 -9.18
C GLY A 360 -29.88 -1.16 -9.74
N ARG A 361 -29.29 0.03 -9.52
CA ARG A 361 -29.92 1.31 -9.86
C ARG A 361 -28.99 2.42 -10.34
N HIS A 362 -27.68 2.31 -10.16
CA HIS A 362 -26.74 3.37 -10.53
C HIS A 362 -25.99 3.01 -11.81
N LEU A 363 -26.19 3.79 -12.86
CA LEU A 363 -25.48 3.62 -14.13
C LEU A 363 -24.09 4.23 -14.03
N LEU A 364 -23.07 3.42 -14.26
CA LEU A 364 -21.68 3.84 -14.43
C LEU A 364 -21.34 3.81 -15.92
N ARG A 365 -20.77 4.88 -16.43
CA ARG A 365 -20.40 5.01 -17.83
C ARG A 365 -19.06 4.33 -18.10
N ARG A 366 -18.88 3.83 -19.33
CA ARG A 366 -17.60 3.33 -19.83
C ARG A 366 -16.48 4.32 -19.56
N GLY A 367 -15.38 3.86 -18.96
CA GLY A 367 -14.21 4.69 -18.67
C GLY A 367 -14.31 5.57 -17.43
N GLN A 368 -15.50 5.71 -16.81
CA GLN A 368 -15.69 6.50 -15.60
C GLN A 368 -14.77 6.00 -14.48
N PRO A 369 -13.96 6.88 -13.84
CA PRO A 369 -13.08 6.50 -12.74
C PRO A 369 -13.89 6.20 -11.48
N ILE A 370 -13.51 5.13 -10.81
CA ILE A 370 -14.14 4.61 -9.59
C ILE A 370 -13.02 4.39 -8.57
N LEU A 371 -13.08 5.07 -7.44
CA LEU A 371 -12.22 4.80 -6.30
C LEU A 371 -12.88 3.75 -5.40
N VAL A 372 -12.24 2.60 -5.23
CA VAL A 372 -12.57 1.67 -4.14
C VAL A 372 -11.87 2.20 -2.90
N LEU A 373 -12.63 2.87 -2.03
CA LEU A 373 -12.13 3.52 -0.83
C LEU A 373 -12.00 2.51 0.31
N LEU A 374 -10.78 2.06 0.58
CA LEU A 374 -10.53 1.03 1.59
C LEU A 374 -10.83 1.51 3.00
N LEU A 375 -10.59 2.78 3.30
CA LEU A 375 -10.93 3.36 4.61
C LEU A 375 -12.42 3.20 4.95
N GLY A 376 -13.31 3.34 3.96
CA GLY A 376 -14.73 3.08 4.14
C GLY A 376 -15.07 1.59 4.11
N LEU A 377 -14.56 0.86 3.10
CA LEU A 377 -14.83 -0.57 2.93
C LEU A 377 -14.39 -1.40 4.15
N HIS A 378 -13.25 -1.07 4.73
CA HIS A 378 -12.73 -1.75 5.91
C HIS A 378 -13.45 -1.33 7.22
N ARG A 379 -14.43 -0.44 7.14
CA ARG A 379 -15.32 -0.03 8.21
C ARG A 379 -16.80 -0.32 7.93
N ASP A 380 -17.06 -1.10 6.87
CA ASP A 380 -18.40 -1.58 6.52
C ASP A 380 -19.06 -2.29 7.72
N PRO A 381 -20.39 -2.18 7.92
CA PRO A 381 -21.11 -2.88 9.00
C PRO A 381 -20.87 -4.41 9.05
N ALA A 382 -20.42 -5.02 7.95
CA ALA A 382 -19.99 -6.43 7.94
C ALA A 382 -18.82 -6.75 8.89
N TRP A 383 -18.14 -5.74 9.43
CA TRP A 383 -17.09 -5.90 10.44
C TRP A 383 -17.64 -6.01 11.86
N GLY A 384 -18.93 -5.84 12.08
CA GLY A 384 -19.58 -5.91 13.37
C GLY A 384 -19.98 -4.55 13.93
N PRO A 385 -20.45 -4.51 15.21
CA PRO A 385 -21.05 -3.33 15.81
C PRO A 385 -20.08 -2.16 16.06
N ASP A 386 -18.80 -2.46 16.25
CA ASP A 386 -17.75 -1.47 16.48
C ASP A 386 -16.60 -1.64 15.46
N PRO A 387 -16.77 -1.15 14.22
CA PRO A 387 -15.75 -1.26 13.20
C PRO A 387 -14.53 -0.36 13.44
N GLU A 388 -14.57 0.57 14.39
CA GLU A 388 -13.43 1.42 14.74
C GLU A 388 -12.52 0.79 15.81
N ALA A 389 -12.98 -0.19 16.57
CA ALA A 389 -12.17 -0.87 17.56
C ALA A 389 -11.03 -1.66 16.92
N PHE A 390 -9.85 -1.59 17.54
CA PHE A 390 -8.70 -2.41 17.18
C PHE A 390 -8.81 -3.78 17.84
N ASP A 391 -9.21 -4.78 17.08
CA ASP A 391 -9.47 -6.14 17.54
C ASP A 391 -8.82 -7.18 16.58
N PRO A 392 -7.61 -7.67 16.88
CA PRO A 392 -6.93 -8.69 16.06
C PRO A 392 -7.71 -10.00 15.94
N ASP A 393 -8.61 -10.33 16.86
CA ASP A 393 -9.40 -11.57 16.82
C ASP A 393 -10.40 -11.60 15.67
N ARG A 394 -10.67 -10.46 15.04
CA ARG A 394 -11.37 -10.40 13.74
C ARG A 394 -10.67 -11.19 12.63
N PHE A 395 -9.40 -11.51 12.81
CA PHE A 395 -8.58 -12.26 11.85
C PHE A 395 -8.27 -13.69 12.29
N THR A 396 -9.02 -14.24 13.23
CA THR A 396 -9.00 -15.69 13.47
C THR A 396 -9.52 -16.43 12.23
N PRO A 397 -9.06 -17.67 11.97
CA PRO A 397 -9.51 -18.46 10.83
C PRO A 397 -11.03 -18.60 10.74
N GLU A 398 -11.69 -18.66 11.89
CA GLU A 398 -13.14 -18.75 12.00
C GLU A 398 -13.82 -17.44 11.50
N GLN A 399 -13.37 -16.30 11.99
CA GLN A 399 -13.93 -15.00 11.61
C GLN A 399 -13.67 -14.67 10.14
N ILE A 400 -12.52 -15.06 9.60
CA ILE A 400 -12.21 -14.92 8.17
C ILE A 400 -13.20 -15.72 7.31
N ARG A 401 -13.50 -16.98 7.68
CA ARG A 401 -14.45 -17.83 6.93
C ARG A 401 -15.88 -17.30 6.93
N ARG A 402 -16.28 -16.63 8.00
CA ARG A 402 -17.64 -16.05 8.14
C ARG A 402 -17.84 -14.76 7.34
N ARG A 403 -16.75 -14.08 6.98
CA ARG A 403 -16.79 -12.77 6.34
C ARG A 403 -16.68 -12.86 4.83
N SER A 404 -17.40 -12.01 4.13
CA SER A 404 -17.26 -11.87 2.68
C SER A 404 -15.82 -11.50 2.31
N ALA A 405 -15.28 -12.18 1.29
CA ALA A 405 -13.95 -11.89 0.78
C ALA A 405 -13.81 -10.48 0.18
N HIS A 406 -14.93 -9.77 -0.06
CA HIS A 406 -14.92 -8.45 -0.68
C HIS A 406 -14.71 -7.29 0.30
N VAL A 407 -14.81 -7.52 1.62
CA VAL A 407 -14.70 -6.46 2.63
C VAL A 407 -13.27 -6.17 3.11
N TYR A 408 -12.29 -7.02 2.75
CA TYR A 408 -10.88 -6.84 3.15
C TYR A 408 -9.95 -6.94 1.96
N LYS A 409 -9.41 -5.82 1.51
CA LYS A 409 -8.61 -5.70 0.28
C LYS A 409 -7.37 -4.81 0.41
N PRO A 410 -6.55 -4.91 1.50
CA PRO A 410 -5.42 -4.01 1.68
C PRO A 410 -4.33 -4.18 0.60
N PHE A 411 -4.33 -5.30 -0.11
CA PHE A 411 -3.42 -5.61 -1.22
C PHE A 411 -4.12 -5.58 -2.59
N GLY A 412 -5.30 -4.98 -2.68
CA GLY A 412 -6.10 -4.98 -3.91
C GLY A 412 -6.69 -6.36 -4.24
N THR A 413 -6.95 -6.60 -5.53
CA THR A 413 -7.53 -7.87 -6.03
C THR A 413 -7.24 -8.08 -7.51
N GLY A 414 -7.37 -9.33 -7.97
CA GLY A 414 -7.22 -9.74 -9.36
C GLY A 414 -5.80 -9.65 -9.89
N ALA A 415 -5.66 -9.58 -11.19
CA ALA A 415 -4.37 -9.56 -11.87
C ALA A 415 -3.48 -8.37 -11.45
N ARG A 416 -4.08 -7.25 -11.05
CA ARG A 416 -3.40 -6.03 -10.58
C ARG A 416 -3.28 -5.94 -9.05
N SER A 417 -3.50 -7.05 -8.32
CA SER A 417 -3.22 -7.10 -6.89
C SER A 417 -1.73 -6.90 -6.59
N CYS A 418 -1.41 -6.55 -5.36
CA CYS A 418 -0.02 -6.38 -4.93
C CYS A 418 0.78 -7.68 -5.14
N ILE A 419 1.78 -7.64 -6.01
CA ILE A 419 2.70 -8.75 -6.27
C ILE A 419 3.56 -9.04 -5.03
N GLY A 420 3.97 -7.99 -4.29
CA GLY A 420 4.81 -8.06 -3.09
C GLY A 420 4.06 -8.44 -1.80
N ARG A 421 2.81 -8.92 -1.86
CA ARG A 421 2.02 -9.23 -0.66
C ARG A 421 2.73 -10.18 0.32
N GLN A 422 3.35 -11.25 -0.19
CA GLN A 422 4.05 -12.23 0.68
C GLN A 422 5.30 -11.61 1.28
N PHE A 423 6.04 -10.82 0.48
CA PHE A 423 7.21 -10.08 0.92
C PHE A 423 6.87 -9.13 2.07
N ALA A 424 5.91 -8.23 1.87
CA ALA A 424 5.49 -7.26 2.86
C ALA A 424 4.96 -7.90 4.16
N LEU A 425 4.19 -8.99 4.05
CA LEU A 425 3.67 -9.69 5.22
C LEU A 425 4.76 -10.43 5.99
N HIS A 426 5.74 -11.02 5.30
CA HIS A 426 6.87 -11.69 5.94
C HIS A 426 7.76 -10.67 6.65
N GLU A 427 8.16 -9.61 5.96
CA GLU A 427 8.93 -8.48 6.49
C GLU A 427 8.25 -7.87 7.73
N ALA A 428 6.99 -7.47 7.60
CA ALA A 428 6.26 -6.83 8.71
C ALA A 428 6.09 -7.76 9.91
N THR A 429 5.85 -9.06 9.69
CA THR A 429 5.71 -10.04 10.78
C THR A 429 7.03 -10.24 11.52
N LEU A 430 8.13 -10.43 10.78
CA LEU A 430 9.47 -10.59 11.33
C LEU A 430 9.89 -9.35 12.12
N ALA A 431 9.78 -8.18 11.50
CA ALA A 431 10.19 -6.92 12.12
C ALA A 431 9.38 -6.63 13.40
N LEU A 432 8.05 -6.72 13.33
CA LEU A 432 7.20 -6.47 14.50
C LEU A 432 7.50 -7.43 15.63
N ALA A 433 7.68 -8.72 15.33
CA ALA A 433 8.00 -9.73 16.34
C ALA A 433 9.34 -9.46 17.04
N LEU A 434 10.38 -9.13 16.30
CA LEU A 434 11.70 -8.82 16.89
C LEU A 434 11.67 -7.53 17.71
N LEU A 435 10.96 -6.49 17.25
CA LEU A 435 10.82 -5.24 17.99
C LEU A 435 10.07 -5.43 19.32
N ILE A 436 8.93 -6.14 19.33
CA ILE A 436 8.19 -6.39 20.58
C ILE A 436 8.90 -7.37 21.53
N ARG A 437 9.75 -8.25 20.99
CA ARG A 437 10.62 -9.11 21.79
C ARG A 437 11.73 -8.31 22.48
N ARG A 438 12.38 -7.40 21.75
CA ARG A 438 13.58 -6.69 22.23
C ARG A 438 13.28 -5.49 23.10
N PHE A 439 12.15 -4.78 22.86
CA PHE A 439 11.88 -3.50 23.49
C PHE A 439 10.55 -3.48 24.24
N ASP A 440 10.58 -2.88 25.43
CA ASP A 440 9.43 -2.23 26.02
C ASP A 440 9.33 -0.82 25.45
N PHE A 441 8.13 -0.45 25.04
CA PHE A 441 7.90 0.85 24.44
C PHE A 441 6.60 1.49 24.96
N SER A 442 6.61 2.81 25.04
CA SER A 442 5.45 3.62 25.38
C SER A 442 5.36 4.82 24.45
N GLY A 443 4.14 5.13 24.01
CA GLY A 443 3.88 6.34 23.23
C GLY A 443 3.99 7.59 24.09
N GLU A 444 4.26 8.73 23.46
CA GLU A 444 4.27 10.01 24.17
C GLU A 444 2.92 10.30 24.85
N PRO A 445 2.94 10.76 26.11
CA PRO A 445 1.71 11.13 26.82
C PRO A 445 0.93 12.21 26.05
N GLY A 446 -0.37 11.99 25.88
CA GLY A 446 -1.24 12.97 25.20
C GLY A 446 -1.16 12.96 23.66
N TYR A 447 -0.31 12.15 23.03
CA TYR A 447 -0.30 12.02 21.57
C TYR A 447 -1.65 11.51 21.09
N GLN A 448 -2.27 12.25 20.17
CA GLN A 448 -3.45 11.85 19.43
C GLN A 448 -3.04 11.51 17.99
N LEU A 449 -3.55 10.39 17.48
CA LEU A 449 -3.21 9.93 16.14
C LEU A 449 -3.57 10.99 15.09
N LYS A 450 -2.56 11.54 14.47
CA LYS A 450 -2.65 12.33 13.25
C LYS A 450 -2.15 11.49 12.08
N ILE A 451 -2.81 11.58 10.95
CA ILE A 451 -2.48 10.78 9.80
C ILE A 451 -2.03 11.68 8.67
N GLN A 452 -0.79 11.51 8.28
CA GLN A 452 -0.26 12.06 7.06
C GLN A 452 -0.79 11.23 5.89
N GLU A 453 -1.36 11.91 4.91
CA GLU A 453 -1.84 11.30 3.67
C GLU A 453 -1.06 11.87 2.49
N GLN A 454 -0.31 10.98 1.83
CA GLN A 454 0.37 11.24 0.57
C GLN A 454 -0.05 10.17 -0.42
N LEU A 455 0.89 9.50 -1.09
CA LEU A 455 0.60 8.29 -1.85
C LEU A 455 0.16 7.15 -0.91
N THR A 456 0.68 7.17 0.31
CA THR A 456 0.41 6.22 1.39
C THR A 456 -0.04 6.94 2.65
N LEU A 457 -0.61 6.17 3.60
CA LEU A 457 -0.94 6.66 4.94
C LEU A 457 0.14 6.28 5.94
N LYS A 458 0.47 7.20 6.85
CA LYS A 458 1.33 6.94 8.01
C LYS A 458 0.99 7.84 9.20
N PRO A 459 1.30 7.43 10.44
CA PRO A 459 1.18 8.31 11.60
C PRO A 459 2.12 9.51 11.46
N GLU A 460 1.60 10.70 11.75
CA GLU A 460 2.37 11.96 11.72
C GLU A 460 2.88 12.29 13.11
N GLY A 461 4.22 12.40 13.24
CA GLY A 461 4.85 12.83 14.51
C GLY A 461 4.68 11.82 15.64
N PHE A 462 4.48 10.54 15.35
CA PHE A 462 4.38 9.49 16.35
C PHE A 462 5.76 9.05 16.82
N ARG A 463 6.01 9.15 18.12
CA ARG A 463 7.26 8.76 18.77
C ARG A 463 7.05 7.73 19.84
N LEU A 464 8.09 6.91 20.08
CA LEU A 464 8.14 5.92 21.15
C LEU A 464 9.35 6.16 22.03
N SER A 465 9.12 6.12 23.35
CA SER A 465 10.18 5.92 24.32
C SER A 465 10.46 4.44 24.47
N LEU A 466 11.72 4.05 24.36
CA LEU A 466 12.16 2.65 24.31
C LEU A 466 12.92 2.26 25.58
N ARG A 467 12.80 1.01 25.97
CA ARG A 467 13.64 0.34 26.99
C ARG A 467 13.92 -1.08 26.52
N PRO A 468 15.18 -1.56 26.55
CA PRO A 468 15.46 -2.96 26.30
C PRO A 468 14.69 -3.86 27.28
N ARG A 469 14.05 -4.92 26.78
CA ARG A 469 13.45 -5.96 27.62
C ARG A 469 14.56 -6.82 28.20
N ARG A 470 14.39 -7.15 29.48
CA ARG A 470 15.28 -8.05 30.24
C ARG A 470 14.70 -9.44 30.25
#